data_c2bf79ccdd239a372a785c8d450856d4
#
_entry.id   c2bf79ccdd239a372a785c8d450856d4
#
_cell.length_a   1.000
_cell.length_b   1.000
_cell.length_c   1.000
_cell.angle_alpha   90.00
_cell.angle_beta   90.00
_cell.angle_gamma   90.00
#
_symmetry.space_group_name_H-M   'P 1'
#
loop_
_entity.id
_entity.type
_entity.pdbx_description
1 polymer ?
#
loop_
_entity_poly.entity_id
_entity_poly.type
_entity_poly.pdbx_seq_one_letter_code
_entity_poly.pdbx_strand_id
1 'polypeptide(L)'
;QNLLDISVAWVYLLEDIENNDFLRANELVITTGMQIHNQEDMLHLIDILAKRKCCGLILNTGRYVLDAHITDEVCEYANKLNFPLLSMPWKVHIAEIMQDFCMMLSQQALIDNTLALSFENALISPEYSESYIPTITQGGYDKDGNYCVVTITSKNSAEMTKKHISSLLPKCNIINHNNYTILVLYNEEIAEFKNILEERKR
;
A
#
# COMPACT_ATOMS: atom_id res chain seq x y z
N GLN A 1 -10.21 9.12 8.39
CA GLN A 1 -9.62 8.41 7.24
C GLN A 1 -10.61 7.30 6.85
N ASN A 2 -10.98 7.21 5.57
CA ASN A 2 -11.90 6.15 5.14
C ASN A 2 -11.13 4.83 5.19
N LEU A 3 -11.64 3.81 5.88
CA LEU A 3 -10.98 2.50 6.01
C LEU A 3 -10.72 1.81 4.65
N LEU A 4 -11.38 2.29 3.58
CA LEU A 4 -11.20 1.79 2.21
C LEU A 4 -10.01 2.42 1.45
N ASP A 5 -9.37 3.45 2.02
CA ASP A 5 -8.23 4.14 1.39
C ASP A 5 -6.88 3.64 1.92
N ILE A 6 -6.85 2.44 2.51
CA ILE A 6 -5.64 1.85 3.05
C ILE A 6 -4.89 1.11 1.94
N SER A 7 -3.63 1.51 1.72
CA SER A 7 -2.75 0.83 0.76
C SER A 7 -2.24 -0.50 1.32
N VAL A 8 -2.37 -1.57 0.56
CA VAL A 8 -1.83 -2.90 0.87
C VAL A 8 -0.52 -3.07 0.10
N ALA A 9 0.59 -3.26 0.83
CA ALA A 9 1.90 -3.52 0.21
C ALA A 9 2.13 -5.01 -0.10
N TRP A 10 1.62 -5.90 0.76
CA TRP A 10 1.75 -7.34 0.63
C TRP A 10 0.69 -8.08 1.45
N VAL A 11 0.55 -9.38 1.21
CA VAL A 11 -0.34 -10.28 1.96
C VAL A 11 0.52 -11.29 2.73
N TYR A 12 0.22 -11.48 4.01
CA TYR A 12 0.96 -12.36 4.91
C TYR A 12 0.04 -13.36 5.60
N LEU A 13 0.37 -14.65 5.56
CA LEU A 13 -0.33 -15.69 6.32
C LEU A 13 0.34 -15.83 7.69
N LEU A 14 -0.38 -15.51 8.76
CA LEU A 14 0.07 -15.61 10.14
C LEU A 14 -0.70 -16.71 10.86
N GLU A 15 -0.05 -17.80 11.18
CA GLU A 15 -0.65 -18.89 12.00
C GLU A 15 -0.05 -18.96 13.41
N ASP A 16 1.17 -18.46 13.59
CA ASP A 16 1.84 -18.37 14.88
C ASP A 16 1.90 -16.92 15.35
N ILE A 17 1.01 -16.55 16.29
CA ILE A 17 0.85 -15.19 16.81
C ILE A 17 2.12 -14.73 17.55
N GLU A 18 2.80 -15.64 18.23
CA GLU A 18 4.02 -15.32 18.98
C GLU A 18 5.20 -14.99 18.02
N ASN A 19 5.20 -15.58 16.83
CA ASN A 19 6.26 -15.37 15.82
C ASN A 19 5.90 -14.24 14.85
N ASN A 20 5.69 -13.04 15.40
CA ASN A 20 5.25 -11.87 14.63
C ASN A 20 6.39 -10.93 14.18
N ASP A 21 7.66 -11.33 14.34
CA ASP A 21 8.82 -10.49 14.03
C ASP A 21 9.00 -10.18 12.54
N PHE A 22 8.47 -11.03 11.67
CA PHE A 22 8.53 -10.87 10.22
C PHE A 22 7.47 -9.93 9.65
N LEU A 23 6.47 -9.55 10.45
CA LEU A 23 5.41 -8.63 10.01
C LEU A 23 5.96 -7.24 9.71
N ARG A 24 5.48 -6.68 8.60
CA ARG A 24 5.87 -5.35 8.12
C ARG A 24 4.67 -4.42 8.03
N ALA A 25 4.95 -3.14 8.03
CA ALA A 25 3.92 -2.12 7.83
C ALA A 25 3.23 -2.27 6.47
N ASN A 26 1.92 -1.99 6.43
CA ASN A 26 1.05 -2.11 5.26
C ASN A 26 0.87 -3.54 4.71
N GLU A 27 1.17 -4.56 5.50
CA GLU A 27 0.79 -5.93 5.17
C GLU A 27 -0.66 -6.19 5.59
N LEU A 28 -1.41 -6.86 4.70
CA LEU A 28 -2.72 -7.44 5.00
C LEU A 28 -2.49 -8.85 5.52
N VAL A 29 -2.88 -9.08 6.76
CA VAL A 29 -2.66 -10.37 7.43
C VAL A 29 -3.89 -11.26 7.25
N ILE A 30 -3.67 -12.52 6.92
CA ILE A 30 -4.69 -13.57 6.89
C ILE A 30 -4.32 -14.61 7.94
N THR A 31 -5.30 -15.12 8.70
CA THR A 31 -5.10 -16.22 9.65
C THR A 31 -6.30 -17.16 9.67
N THR A 32 -6.05 -18.46 9.94
CA THR A 32 -7.11 -19.40 10.27
C THR A 32 -7.59 -19.23 11.71
N GLY A 33 -6.83 -18.51 12.53
CA GLY A 33 -7.12 -18.30 13.94
C GLY A 33 -6.95 -19.53 14.81
N MET A 34 -6.10 -20.48 14.41
CA MET A 34 -5.89 -21.76 15.13
C MET A 34 -5.42 -21.55 16.58
N GLN A 35 -4.73 -20.45 16.88
CA GLN A 35 -4.27 -20.08 18.21
C GLN A 35 -5.23 -19.14 18.96
N ILE A 36 -6.37 -18.81 18.37
CA ILE A 36 -7.37 -17.95 19.00
C ILE A 36 -8.39 -18.83 19.71
N HIS A 37 -8.32 -18.90 21.03
CA HIS A 37 -9.19 -19.74 21.85
C HIS A 37 -10.25 -18.95 22.60
N ASN A 38 -10.04 -17.65 22.76
CA ASN A 38 -10.92 -16.75 23.51
C ASN A 38 -10.82 -15.33 22.94
N GLN A 39 -11.62 -14.43 23.54
CA GLN A 39 -11.66 -13.02 23.14
C GLN A 39 -10.34 -12.28 23.42
N GLU A 40 -9.65 -12.63 24.52
CA GLU A 40 -8.39 -11.99 24.89
C GLU A 40 -7.30 -12.25 23.82
N ASP A 41 -7.23 -13.49 23.30
CA ASP A 41 -6.31 -13.83 22.22
C ASP A 41 -6.59 -12.99 20.96
N MET A 42 -7.86 -12.76 20.66
CA MET A 42 -8.27 -11.93 19.50
C MET A 42 -7.87 -10.49 19.70
N LEU A 43 -8.13 -9.90 20.87
CA LEU A 43 -7.73 -8.52 21.17
C LEU A 43 -6.21 -8.38 21.16
N HIS A 44 -5.50 -9.37 21.69
CA HIS A 44 -4.03 -9.40 21.66
C HIS A 44 -3.48 -9.42 20.23
N LEU A 45 -4.03 -10.26 19.36
CA LEU A 45 -3.65 -10.32 17.96
C LEU A 45 -3.86 -8.96 17.27
N ILE A 46 -5.04 -8.34 17.43
CA ILE A 46 -5.33 -7.03 16.85
C ILE A 46 -4.32 -5.97 17.33
N ASP A 47 -3.98 -6.00 18.63
CA ASP A 47 -3.02 -5.06 19.21
C ASP A 47 -1.61 -5.23 18.62
N ILE A 48 -1.14 -6.47 18.46
CA ILE A 48 0.13 -6.78 17.79
C ILE A 48 0.15 -6.22 16.36
N LEU A 49 -0.90 -6.53 15.58
CA LEU A 49 -0.96 -6.14 14.17
C LEU A 49 -1.03 -4.62 14.00
N ALA A 50 -1.80 -3.94 14.85
CA ALA A 50 -1.89 -2.49 14.85
C ALA A 50 -0.55 -1.84 15.23
N LYS A 51 0.17 -2.36 16.24
CA LYS A 51 1.51 -1.89 16.63
C LYS A 51 2.54 -2.10 15.52
N ARG A 52 2.46 -3.19 14.78
CA ARG A 52 3.30 -3.48 13.60
C ARG A 52 2.90 -2.66 12.38
N LYS A 53 1.81 -1.86 12.48
CA LYS A 53 1.25 -1.05 11.40
C LYS A 53 0.79 -1.88 10.19
N CYS A 54 0.34 -3.10 10.44
CA CYS A 54 -0.36 -3.88 9.44
C CYS A 54 -1.62 -3.13 9.00
N CYS A 55 -2.06 -3.33 7.77
CA CYS A 55 -3.17 -2.58 7.21
C CYS A 55 -4.55 -3.22 7.46
N GLY A 56 -4.59 -4.44 7.98
CA GLY A 56 -5.84 -5.13 8.32
C GLY A 56 -5.63 -6.61 8.60
N LEU A 57 -6.69 -7.25 9.09
CA LEU A 57 -6.74 -8.68 9.37
C LEU A 57 -7.94 -9.32 8.69
N ILE A 58 -7.72 -10.42 7.97
CA ILE A 58 -8.74 -11.33 7.46
C ILE A 58 -8.74 -12.59 8.31
N LEU A 59 -9.84 -12.85 9.00
CA LEU A 59 -10.08 -14.07 9.76
C LEU A 59 -10.81 -15.10 8.91
N ASN A 60 -10.24 -16.29 8.75
CA ASN A 60 -10.91 -17.40 8.09
C ASN A 60 -11.81 -18.11 9.10
N THR A 61 -13.10 -17.76 9.12
CA THR A 61 -14.08 -18.16 10.13
C THR A 61 -14.85 -19.43 9.77
N GLY A 62 -15.30 -20.16 10.79
CA GLY A 62 -16.15 -21.35 10.66
C GLY A 62 -15.47 -22.66 11.05
N ARG A 63 -14.20 -22.66 11.42
CA ARG A 63 -13.50 -23.85 11.94
C ARG A 63 -12.85 -23.60 13.30
N TYR A 64 -11.81 -22.80 13.35
CA TYR A 64 -11.10 -22.47 14.60
C TYR A 64 -11.73 -21.23 15.24
N VAL A 65 -11.93 -20.18 14.47
CA VAL A 65 -12.67 -18.99 14.90
C VAL A 65 -14.10 -19.08 14.35
N LEU A 66 -15.06 -19.01 15.26
CA LEU A 66 -16.50 -18.91 14.92
C LEU A 66 -16.91 -17.45 14.93
N ASP A 67 -18.01 -17.13 14.26
CA ASP A 67 -18.54 -15.76 14.25
C ASP A 67 -18.88 -15.25 15.67
N ALA A 68 -19.20 -16.16 16.59
CA ALA A 68 -19.43 -15.84 18.01
C ALA A 68 -18.18 -15.33 18.74
N HIS A 69 -16.97 -15.57 18.22
CA HIS A 69 -15.72 -15.03 18.78
C HIS A 69 -15.46 -13.59 18.35
N ILE A 70 -16.15 -13.12 17.30
CA ILE A 70 -16.10 -11.74 16.81
C ILE A 70 -17.20 -10.95 17.51
N THR A 71 -16.97 -10.66 18.78
CA THR A 71 -17.93 -9.95 19.64
C THR A 71 -17.97 -8.46 19.31
N ASP A 72 -19.01 -7.77 19.77
CA ASP A 72 -19.11 -6.32 19.66
C ASP A 72 -17.89 -5.62 20.27
N GLU A 73 -17.38 -6.13 21.39
CA GLU A 73 -16.19 -5.60 22.06
C GLU A 73 -14.93 -5.69 21.19
N VAL A 74 -14.74 -6.81 20.47
CA VAL A 74 -13.65 -6.99 19.50
C VAL A 74 -13.79 -5.99 18.35
N CYS A 75 -15.00 -5.81 17.82
CA CYS A 75 -15.27 -4.85 16.75
C CYS A 75 -15.04 -3.41 17.23
N GLU A 76 -15.50 -3.04 18.41
CA GLU A 76 -15.27 -1.71 19.00
C GLU A 76 -13.80 -1.44 19.22
N TYR A 77 -13.04 -2.43 19.70
CA TYR A 77 -11.60 -2.31 19.86
C TYR A 77 -10.86 -2.10 18.53
N ALA A 78 -11.18 -2.88 17.51
CA ALA A 78 -10.63 -2.70 16.17
C ALA A 78 -10.97 -1.31 15.60
N ASN A 79 -12.23 -0.86 15.75
CA ASN A 79 -12.66 0.47 15.33
C ASN A 79 -11.92 1.59 16.06
N LYS A 80 -11.69 1.45 17.36
CA LYS A 80 -10.91 2.41 18.16
C LYS A 80 -9.49 2.57 17.67
N LEU A 81 -8.91 1.50 17.16
CA LEU A 81 -7.57 1.50 16.55
C LEU A 81 -7.59 1.89 15.06
N ASN A 82 -8.76 2.13 14.46
CA ASN A 82 -8.95 2.28 13.01
C ASN A 82 -8.33 1.10 12.24
N PHE A 83 -8.46 -0.12 12.80
CA PHE A 83 -7.87 -1.33 12.24
C PHE A 83 -8.95 -2.16 11.53
N PRO A 84 -8.85 -2.37 10.19
CA PRO A 84 -9.81 -3.17 9.43
C PRO A 84 -9.79 -4.64 9.85
N LEU A 85 -10.95 -5.14 10.26
CA LEU A 85 -11.18 -6.54 10.60
C LEU A 85 -12.23 -7.11 9.65
N LEU A 86 -11.86 -8.15 8.91
CA LEU A 86 -12.73 -8.82 7.94
C LEU A 86 -12.88 -10.30 8.28
N SER A 87 -14.05 -10.86 8.02
CA SER A 87 -14.28 -12.30 8.12
C SER A 87 -14.36 -12.93 6.73
N MET A 88 -13.79 -14.12 6.59
CA MET A 88 -13.81 -14.91 5.38
C MET A 88 -14.28 -16.33 5.72
N PRO A 89 -15.39 -16.84 5.14
CA PRO A 89 -15.88 -18.16 5.46
C PRO A 89 -14.86 -19.26 5.17
N TRP A 90 -14.85 -20.33 5.99
CA TRP A 90 -13.94 -21.48 5.85
C TRP A 90 -13.96 -22.15 4.47
N LYS A 91 -15.08 -22.11 3.78
CA LYS A 91 -15.23 -22.65 2.42
C LYS A 91 -14.39 -21.94 1.37
N VAL A 92 -13.90 -20.73 1.67
CA VAL A 92 -13.00 -19.96 0.80
C VAL A 92 -11.57 -20.40 1.09
N HIS A 93 -10.87 -20.85 0.07
CA HIS A 93 -9.51 -21.34 0.21
C HIS A 93 -8.52 -20.18 0.35
N ILE A 94 -7.82 -20.12 1.48
CA ILE A 94 -6.83 -19.07 1.76
C ILE A 94 -5.79 -18.97 0.63
N ALA A 95 -5.34 -20.13 0.12
CA ALA A 95 -4.32 -20.14 -0.94
C ALA A 95 -4.80 -19.45 -2.23
N GLU A 96 -6.07 -19.62 -2.61
CA GLU A 96 -6.66 -18.95 -3.79
C GLU A 96 -6.72 -17.44 -3.59
N ILE A 97 -7.20 -17.00 -2.43
CA ILE A 97 -7.27 -15.58 -2.08
C ILE A 97 -5.87 -14.94 -2.02
N MET A 98 -4.90 -15.63 -1.41
CA MET A 98 -3.51 -15.16 -1.40
C MET A 98 -2.94 -15.05 -2.82
N GLN A 99 -3.22 -16.02 -3.68
CA GLN A 99 -2.79 -15.99 -5.07
C GLN A 99 -3.39 -14.77 -5.80
N ASP A 100 -4.68 -14.53 -5.65
CA ASP A 100 -5.37 -13.39 -6.27
C ASP A 100 -4.78 -12.06 -5.80
N PHE A 101 -4.58 -11.88 -4.50
CA PHE A 101 -3.94 -10.67 -3.97
C PHE A 101 -2.51 -10.49 -4.50
N CYS A 102 -1.69 -11.56 -4.49
CA CYS A 102 -0.33 -11.49 -5.01
C CYS A 102 -0.31 -11.13 -6.51
N MET A 103 -1.23 -11.67 -7.29
CA MET A 103 -1.37 -11.33 -8.71
C MET A 103 -1.77 -9.86 -8.89
N MET A 104 -2.76 -9.38 -8.15
CA MET A 104 -3.20 -7.98 -8.21
C MET A 104 -2.07 -7.01 -7.84
N LEU A 105 -1.36 -7.27 -6.73
CA LEU A 105 -0.24 -6.44 -6.28
C LEU A 105 0.92 -6.46 -7.29
N SER A 106 1.22 -7.62 -7.88
CA SER A 106 2.26 -7.74 -8.89
C SER A 106 1.90 -7.02 -10.20
N GLN A 107 0.64 -7.10 -10.63
CA GLN A 107 0.16 -6.39 -11.80
C GLN A 107 0.21 -4.87 -11.58
N GLN A 108 -0.21 -4.39 -10.41
CA GLN A 108 -0.12 -2.98 -10.08
C GLN A 108 1.33 -2.48 -10.09
N ALA A 109 2.25 -3.22 -9.47
CA ALA A 109 3.66 -2.87 -9.49
C ALA A 109 4.25 -2.84 -10.92
N LEU A 110 3.80 -3.72 -11.81
CA LEU A 110 4.21 -3.73 -13.22
C LEU A 110 3.69 -2.49 -13.96
N ILE A 111 2.43 -2.12 -13.75
CA ILE A 111 1.82 -0.92 -14.33
C ILE A 111 2.60 0.32 -13.88
N ASP A 112 2.85 0.46 -12.58
CA ASP A 112 3.57 1.59 -12.01
C ASP A 112 4.99 1.70 -12.58
N ASN A 113 5.70 0.58 -12.72
CA ASN A 113 7.03 0.56 -13.31
C ASN A 113 7.01 0.93 -14.80
N THR A 114 6.04 0.43 -15.56
CA THR A 114 5.90 0.72 -16.99
C THR A 114 5.58 2.21 -17.21
N LEU A 115 4.74 2.77 -16.35
CA LEU A 115 4.39 4.19 -16.40
C LEU A 115 5.59 5.06 -16.02
N ALA A 116 6.35 4.71 -14.98
CA ALA A 116 7.57 5.42 -14.59
C ALA A 116 8.60 5.42 -15.73
N LEU A 117 8.82 4.28 -16.39
CA LEU A 117 9.70 4.18 -17.57
C LEU A 117 9.20 5.06 -18.74
N SER A 118 7.88 5.13 -18.94
CA SER A 118 7.30 5.98 -19.98
C SER A 118 7.52 7.47 -19.71
N PHE A 119 7.39 7.90 -18.47
CA PHE A 119 7.74 9.26 -18.08
C PHE A 119 9.25 9.53 -18.16
N GLU A 120 10.09 8.56 -17.80
CA GLU A 120 11.53 8.68 -17.97
C GLU A 120 11.90 8.89 -19.44
N ASN A 121 11.33 8.09 -20.35
CA ASN A 121 11.51 8.25 -21.78
C ASN A 121 11.02 9.61 -22.28
N ALA A 122 9.89 10.08 -21.80
CA ALA A 122 9.38 11.41 -22.13
C ALA A 122 10.34 12.55 -21.77
N LEU A 123 11.10 12.39 -20.67
CA LEU A 123 12.06 13.39 -20.19
C LEU A 123 13.41 13.31 -20.92
N ILE A 124 13.86 12.09 -21.26
CA ILE A 124 15.22 11.85 -21.79
C ILE A 124 15.24 11.82 -23.31
N SER A 125 14.18 11.28 -23.93
CA SER A 125 14.09 11.04 -25.37
C SER A 125 12.74 11.51 -25.94
N PRO A 126 12.46 12.83 -25.87
CA PRO A 126 11.16 13.40 -26.25
C PRO A 126 10.82 13.18 -27.72
N GLU A 127 11.81 12.91 -28.58
CA GLU A 127 11.64 12.61 -29.97
C GLU A 127 10.90 11.30 -30.28
N TYR A 128 10.89 10.35 -29.33
CA TYR A 128 10.21 9.06 -29.45
C TYR A 128 8.80 9.04 -28.84
N SER A 129 8.06 10.12 -29.02
CA SER A 129 6.72 10.31 -28.40
C SER A 129 5.74 9.17 -28.65
N GLU A 130 5.80 8.52 -29.82
CA GLU A 130 4.95 7.38 -30.17
C GLU A 130 5.17 6.17 -29.25
N SER A 131 6.33 6.06 -28.61
CA SER A 131 6.66 4.93 -27.74
C SER A 131 6.11 5.07 -26.32
N TYR A 132 5.93 6.28 -25.80
CA TYR A 132 5.53 6.50 -24.41
C TYR A 132 4.16 7.17 -24.21
N ILE A 133 3.69 8.00 -25.15
CA ILE A 133 2.40 8.68 -25.02
C ILE A 133 1.24 7.70 -24.80
N PRO A 134 1.11 6.59 -25.54
CA PRO A 134 0.02 5.64 -25.33
C PRO A 134 -0.03 5.10 -23.89
N THR A 135 1.12 4.76 -23.32
CA THR A 135 1.21 4.22 -21.94
C THR A 135 0.86 5.30 -20.91
N ILE A 136 1.36 6.52 -21.08
CA ILE A 136 1.05 7.66 -20.22
C ILE A 136 -0.46 7.96 -20.24
N THR A 137 -1.06 7.96 -21.43
CA THR A 137 -2.51 8.20 -21.58
C THR A 137 -3.36 7.07 -20.99
N GLN A 138 -2.97 5.81 -21.19
CA GLN A 138 -3.63 4.66 -20.55
C GLN A 138 -3.52 4.70 -19.03
N GLY A 139 -2.44 5.26 -18.50
CA GLY A 139 -2.25 5.51 -17.06
C GLY A 139 -3.11 6.66 -16.50
N GLY A 140 -3.97 7.28 -17.32
CA GLY A 140 -4.87 8.36 -16.91
C GLY A 140 -4.28 9.76 -16.95
N TYR A 141 -3.12 9.94 -17.62
CA TYR A 141 -2.46 11.24 -17.75
C TYR A 141 -2.74 11.84 -19.15
N ASP A 142 -3.21 13.07 -19.18
CA ASP A 142 -3.43 13.77 -20.44
C ASP A 142 -2.11 14.31 -20.99
N LYS A 143 -1.82 14.02 -22.26
CA LYS A 143 -0.60 14.50 -22.95
C LYS A 143 -0.50 16.04 -22.97
N ASP A 144 -1.63 16.74 -22.96
CA ASP A 144 -1.73 18.20 -22.97
C ASP A 144 -1.99 18.78 -21.56
N GLY A 145 -1.89 17.96 -20.51
CA GLY A 145 -2.11 18.33 -19.13
C GLY A 145 -0.98 19.17 -18.51
N ASN A 146 -1.23 19.67 -17.31
CA ASN A 146 -0.23 20.44 -16.58
C ASN A 146 0.71 19.51 -15.80
N TYR A 147 1.99 19.57 -16.12
CA TYR A 147 3.04 18.79 -15.47
C TYR A 147 4.05 19.69 -14.76
N CYS A 148 4.58 19.21 -13.66
CA CYS A 148 5.72 19.80 -12.99
C CYS A 148 6.77 18.70 -12.70
N VAL A 149 7.98 18.92 -13.14
CA VAL A 149 9.10 18.00 -12.88
C VAL A 149 9.97 18.57 -11.78
N VAL A 150 10.16 17.77 -10.74
CA VAL A 150 10.99 18.15 -9.58
C VAL A 150 12.13 17.16 -9.43
N THR A 151 13.34 17.64 -9.37
CA THR A 151 14.54 16.82 -9.15
C THR A 151 15.00 16.94 -7.70
N ILE A 152 15.17 15.80 -7.06
CA ILE A 152 15.62 15.71 -5.65
C ILE A 152 16.98 15.05 -5.60
N THR A 153 17.91 15.68 -4.88
CA THR A 153 19.16 15.08 -4.44
C THR A 153 19.06 14.74 -2.96
N SER A 154 19.36 13.51 -2.60
CA SER A 154 19.30 13.05 -1.21
C SER A 154 20.60 12.33 -0.83
N LYS A 155 20.96 12.43 0.45
CA LYS A 155 22.06 11.62 1.04
C LYS A 155 21.60 10.18 1.33
N ASN A 156 20.29 9.93 1.35
CA ASN A 156 19.70 8.60 1.52
C ASN A 156 19.73 7.84 0.20
N SER A 157 19.61 6.51 0.28
CA SER A 157 19.44 5.70 -0.93
C SER A 157 18.20 6.13 -1.73
N ALA A 158 18.22 5.93 -3.05
CA ALA A 158 17.10 6.23 -3.91
C ALA A 158 15.80 5.54 -3.46
N GLU A 159 15.91 4.32 -2.95
CA GLU A 159 14.78 3.54 -2.48
C GLU A 159 14.16 4.09 -1.19
N MET A 160 14.98 4.53 -0.23
CA MET A 160 14.49 5.21 0.98
C MET A 160 13.83 6.55 0.64
N THR A 161 14.41 7.28 -0.30
CA THR A 161 13.86 8.56 -0.79
C THR A 161 12.51 8.31 -1.46
N LYS A 162 12.41 7.31 -2.35
CA LYS A 162 11.17 6.91 -3.00
C LYS A 162 10.08 6.55 -1.97
N LYS A 163 10.38 5.69 -0.99
CA LYS A 163 9.43 5.32 0.06
C LYS A 163 8.91 6.53 0.84
N HIS A 164 9.80 7.44 1.21
CA HIS A 164 9.42 8.64 1.94
C HIS A 164 8.50 9.55 1.12
N ILE A 165 8.82 9.73 -0.17
CA ILE A 165 8.01 10.56 -1.06
C ILE A 165 6.66 9.90 -1.32
N SER A 166 6.60 8.59 -1.59
CA SER A 166 5.35 7.86 -1.81
C SER A 166 4.40 7.91 -0.60
N SER A 167 4.94 8.04 0.62
CA SER A 167 4.11 8.24 1.82
C SER A 167 3.49 9.63 1.92
N LEU A 168 4.07 10.64 1.26
CA LEU A 168 3.59 12.02 1.25
C LEU A 168 2.72 12.32 0.02
N LEU A 169 3.07 11.72 -1.11
CA LEU A 169 2.44 11.91 -2.42
C LEU A 169 2.20 10.54 -3.07
N PRO A 170 1.17 9.80 -2.65
CA PRO A 170 0.98 8.39 -3.07
C PRO A 170 0.67 8.22 -4.56
N LYS A 171 0.19 9.25 -5.25
CA LYS A 171 -0.14 9.20 -6.68
C LYS A 171 1.00 9.68 -7.59
N CYS A 172 2.01 10.32 -7.02
CA CYS A 172 3.11 10.92 -7.78
C CYS A 172 3.97 9.85 -8.49
N ASN A 173 4.30 10.09 -9.74
CA ASN A 173 5.27 9.25 -10.46
C ASN A 173 6.69 9.59 -10.03
N ILE A 174 7.42 8.57 -9.58
CA ILE A 174 8.77 8.70 -9.04
C ILE A 174 9.73 7.87 -9.89
N ILE A 175 10.70 8.55 -10.48
CA ILE A 175 11.73 7.98 -11.35
C ILE A 175 13.06 8.11 -10.64
N ASN A 176 13.86 7.06 -10.64
CA ASN A 176 15.24 7.11 -10.19
C ASN A 176 16.17 7.08 -11.39
N HIS A 177 16.82 8.21 -11.67
CA HIS A 177 17.77 8.32 -12.77
C HIS A 177 19.14 8.76 -12.26
N ASN A 178 20.16 7.93 -12.44
CA ASN A 178 21.51 8.14 -11.88
C ASN A 178 21.45 8.41 -10.37
N ASN A 179 21.90 9.58 -9.92
CA ASN A 179 21.90 10.01 -8.52
C ASN A 179 20.72 10.91 -8.14
N TYR A 180 19.74 11.02 -9.02
CA TYR A 180 18.59 11.88 -8.83
C TYR A 180 17.32 11.07 -8.67
N THR A 181 16.44 11.51 -7.78
CA THR A 181 15.04 11.11 -7.74
C THR A 181 14.21 12.21 -8.41
N ILE A 182 13.52 11.86 -9.48
CA ILE A 182 12.72 12.77 -10.29
C ILE A 182 11.26 12.51 -9.96
N LEU A 183 10.53 13.55 -9.60
CA LEU A 183 9.08 13.51 -9.42
C LEU A 183 8.43 14.09 -10.65
N VAL A 184 7.42 13.41 -11.17
CA VAL A 184 6.53 13.94 -12.19
C VAL A 184 5.18 14.16 -11.54
N LEU A 185 4.86 15.42 -11.27
CA LEU A 185 3.62 15.87 -10.65
C LEU A 185 2.63 16.28 -11.73
N TYR A 186 1.37 15.91 -11.55
CA TYR A 186 0.31 16.17 -12.51
C TYR A 186 -0.87 16.89 -11.84
N ASN A 187 -1.35 17.98 -12.45
CA ASN A 187 -2.52 18.73 -12.02
C ASN A 187 -2.54 19.07 -10.50
N GLU A 188 -3.43 18.43 -9.74
CA GLU A 188 -3.65 18.71 -8.31
C GLU A 188 -2.42 18.37 -7.44
N GLU A 189 -1.62 17.40 -7.84
CA GLU A 189 -0.39 17.01 -7.12
C GLU A 189 0.61 18.17 -7.02
N ILE A 190 0.59 19.09 -7.99
CA ILE A 190 1.45 20.28 -8.00
C ILE A 190 1.12 21.20 -6.82
N ALA A 191 -0.17 21.37 -6.53
CA ALA A 191 -0.63 22.20 -5.40
C ALA A 191 -0.35 21.50 -4.06
N GLU A 192 -0.59 20.20 -3.99
CA GLU A 192 -0.31 19.37 -2.81
C GLU A 192 1.19 19.41 -2.45
N PHE A 193 2.06 19.23 -3.43
CA PHE A 193 3.51 19.32 -3.23
C PHE A 193 3.95 20.70 -2.73
N LYS A 194 3.39 21.78 -3.25
CA LYS A 194 3.67 23.14 -2.78
C LYS A 194 3.29 23.33 -1.32
N ASN A 195 2.12 22.83 -0.91
CA ASN A 195 1.67 22.89 0.48
C ASN A 195 2.63 22.15 1.42
N ILE A 196 3.06 20.93 1.04
CA ILE A 196 4.04 20.15 1.81
C ILE A 196 5.36 20.92 1.99
N LEU A 197 5.83 21.62 0.95
CA LEU A 197 7.04 22.43 1.03
C LEU A 197 6.90 23.64 1.95
N GLU A 198 5.73 24.27 1.98
CA GLU A 198 5.45 25.42 2.83
C GLU A 198 5.34 25.04 4.30
N GLU A 199 4.70 23.91 4.61
CA GLU A 199 4.59 23.37 5.98
C GLU A 199 5.97 23.02 6.58
N ARG A 200 6.90 22.56 5.77
CA ARG A 200 8.26 22.22 6.21
C ARG A 200 9.23 23.42 6.34
N LYS A 201 8.83 24.60 5.87
CA LYS A 201 9.60 25.84 6.04
C LYS A 201 9.27 26.59 7.34
N ARG A 202 8.18 26.19 8.01
CA ARG A 202 7.76 26.72 9.33
C ARG A 202 8.35 25.89 10.46
#